data_3bd3e3504ea604d603f8982d0ef8e9c6
#
_entry.id   3bd3e3504ea604d603f8982d0ef8e9c6
#
_cell.length_a   1.000
_cell.length_b   1.000
_cell.length_c   1.000
_cell.angle_alpha   90.00
_cell.angle_beta   90.00
_cell.angle_gamma   90.00
#
_symmetry.space_group_name_H-M   'P 1'
#
loop_
_entity.id
_entity.type
_entity.pdbx_description
1 polymer ?
#
loop_
_entity_poly.entity_id
_entity_poly.type
_entity_poly.pdbx_seq_one_letter_code
_entity_poly.pdbx_strand_id
1 'polypeptide(L)'
;MTKKEYVIFETRSGLKIKIRVDSTDLMALTHVWMIKEYYEDNFQIDENDVVVDVGAHIGLFALYVSQFCNNGKIFCFEPIKKNYNLLLDNISLNNIKNIFPYNIAVTKKTSITKIFLNEDESGHSMYIKNKNFVEINSKSLSDIFVENNIKECDFLKLDCEGAEYEIIESLSSDFLVKIKKMVIEYHMADNNPELLEKLIAKLKQFSFSVYTRPLFTDIGFLFGRK
;
A
#
# COMPACT_ATOMS: atom_id res chain seq x y z
N MET A 1 19.56 -24.20 20.57
CA MET A 1 19.68 -23.37 19.36
C MET A 1 18.74 -22.20 19.54
N THR A 2 19.21 -20.97 19.53
CA THR A 2 18.37 -19.78 19.55
C THR A 2 17.59 -19.72 18.22
N LYS A 3 16.27 -19.71 18.27
CA LYS A 3 15.42 -19.56 17.10
C LYS A 3 15.74 -18.22 16.45
N LYS A 4 16.08 -18.21 15.17
CA LYS A 4 16.29 -16.94 14.44
C LYS A 4 14.93 -16.28 14.25
N GLU A 5 14.81 -15.01 14.65
CA GLU A 5 13.57 -14.24 14.47
C GLU A 5 13.44 -13.66 13.05
N TYR A 6 14.58 -13.46 12.38
CA TYR A 6 14.64 -12.83 11.04
C TYR A 6 15.56 -13.61 10.11
N VAL A 7 15.28 -13.48 8.83
CA VAL A 7 16.13 -13.93 7.74
C VAL A 7 16.30 -12.78 6.74
N ILE A 8 17.46 -12.71 6.10
CA ILE A 8 17.73 -11.71 5.05
C ILE A 8 17.92 -12.47 3.74
N PHE A 9 17.10 -12.11 2.76
CA PHE A 9 17.25 -12.52 1.37
C PHE A 9 18.04 -11.45 0.62
N GLU A 10 18.82 -11.88 -0.36
CA GLU A 10 19.48 -10.98 -1.30
C GLU A 10 18.99 -11.29 -2.71
N THR A 11 18.50 -10.26 -3.39
CA THR A 11 18.03 -10.38 -4.78
C THR A 11 19.20 -10.44 -5.74
N ARG A 12 18.96 -10.83 -6.99
CA ARG A 12 19.99 -10.80 -8.04
C ARG A 12 20.52 -9.38 -8.34
N SER A 13 19.72 -8.35 -8.04
CA SER A 13 20.13 -6.94 -8.16
C SER A 13 20.90 -6.43 -6.94
N GLY A 14 21.16 -7.27 -5.93
CA GLY A 14 21.90 -6.93 -4.72
C GLY A 14 21.05 -6.27 -3.61
N LEU A 15 19.75 -6.12 -3.78
CA LEU A 15 18.86 -5.62 -2.72
C LEU A 15 18.71 -6.67 -1.62
N LYS A 16 18.82 -6.23 -0.38
CA LYS A 16 18.65 -7.06 0.82
C LYS A 16 17.27 -6.85 1.42
N ILE A 17 16.59 -7.94 1.71
CA ILE A 17 15.23 -7.95 2.24
C ILE A 17 15.20 -8.75 3.52
N LYS A 18 14.99 -8.05 4.65
CA LYS A 18 14.82 -8.64 5.97
C LYS A 18 13.35 -8.97 6.20
N ILE A 19 13.07 -10.21 6.53
CA ILE A 19 11.72 -10.69 6.85
C ILE A 19 11.70 -11.44 8.18
N ARG A 20 10.55 -11.54 8.81
CA ARG A 20 10.32 -12.37 10.00
C ARG A 20 10.22 -13.85 9.62
N VAL A 21 10.74 -14.70 10.49
CA VAL A 21 10.52 -16.14 10.42
C VAL A 21 9.17 -16.45 11.09
N ASP A 22 8.44 -17.45 10.60
CA ASP A 22 7.12 -17.85 11.11
C ASP A 22 6.06 -16.72 11.02
N SER A 23 6.07 -15.97 9.92
CA SER A 23 5.09 -14.93 9.61
C SER A 23 4.63 -15.04 8.15
N THR A 24 3.70 -14.19 7.74
CA THR A 24 3.24 -14.07 6.35
C THR A 24 4.20 -13.29 5.44
N ASP A 25 5.31 -12.77 5.97
CA ASP A 25 6.26 -11.95 5.21
C ASP A 25 6.83 -12.66 3.98
N LEU A 26 7.10 -13.98 4.06
CA LEU A 26 7.60 -14.75 2.92
C LEU A 26 6.54 -14.86 1.81
N MET A 27 5.28 -15.00 2.18
CA MET A 27 4.16 -15.01 1.23
C MET A 27 4.06 -13.64 0.54
N ALA A 28 4.07 -12.54 1.30
CA ALA A 28 4.04 -11.19 0.77
C ALA A 28 5.25 -10.92 -0.15
N LEU A 29 6.45 -11.39 0.21
CA LEU A 29 7.63 -11.31 -0.66
C LEU A 29 7.41 -12.04 -1.99
N THR A 30 6.84 -13.24 -1.95
CA THR A 30 6.54 -14.02 -3.15
C THR A 30 5.52 -13.29 -4.04
N HIS A 31 4.47 -12.74 -3.48
CA HIS A 31 3.42 -12.02 -4.18
C HIS A 31 3.96 -10.78 -4.89
N VAL A 32 4.68 -9.93 -4.17
CA VAL A 32 5.22 -8.68 -4.74
C VAL A 32 6.32 -8.94 -5.78
N TRP A 33 7.28 -9.84 -5.48
CA TRP A 33 8.51 -9.96 -6.26
C TRP A 33 8.48 -11.05 -7.33
N MET A 34 7.78 -12.15 -7.11
CA MET A 34 7.75 -13.29 -8.04
C MET A 34 6.46 -13.29 -8.86
N ILE A 35 5.31 -13.17 -8.22
CA ILE A 35 4.00 -13.11 -8.88
C ILE A 35 3.79 -11.73 -9.50
N LYS A 36 4.39 -10.67 -8.91
CA LYS A 36 4.26 -9.26 -9.34
C LYS A 36 2.80 -8.82 -9.36
N GLU A 37 2.09 -9.07 -8.26
CA GLU A 37 0.64 -8.89 -8.18
C GLU A 37 0.16 -7.45 -8.45
N TYR A 38 0.99 -6.43 -8.14
CA TYR A 38 0.70 -5.02 -8.45
C TYR A 38 1.17 -4.58 -9.83
N TYR A 39 1.72 -5.50 -10.62
CA TYR A 39 2.19 -5.22 -11.97
C TYR A 39 1.10 -5.54 -13.01
N GLU A 40 1.02 -4.70 -14.01
CA GLU A 40 0.20 -4.93 -15.20
C GLU A 40 0.81 -4.19 -16.39
N ASP A 41 0.52 -4.63 -17.60
CA ASP A 41 0.94 -3.91 -18.80
C ASP A 41 0.42 -2.47 -18.76
N ASN A 42 1.28 -1.50 -19.09
CA ASN A 42 1.02 -0.05 -18.99
C ASN A 42 0.88 0.51 -17.56
N PHE A 43 1.30 -0.25 -16.53
CA PHE A 43 1.42 0.23 -15.14
C PHE A 43 2.88 0.27 -14.67
N GLN A 44 3.83 0.37 -15.60
CA GLN A 44 5.24 0.51 -15.28
C GLN A 44 5.47 1.77 -14.43
N ILE A 45 6.49 1.69 -13.60
CA ILE A 45 6.97 2.79 -12.79
C ILE A 45 8.25 3.29 -13.44
N ASP A 46 8.32 4.61 -13.64
CA ASP A 46 9.41 5.28 -14.31
C ASP A 46 10.40 5.91 -13.32
N GLU A 47 11.56 6.29 -13.81
CA GLU A 47 12.69 6.74 -13.01
C GLU A 47 12.39 7.95 -12.11
N ASN A 48 11.53 8.86 -12.55
CA ASN A 48 11.21 10.11 -11.88
C ASN A 48 9.81 10.10 -11.20
N ASP A 49 9.14 8.97 -11.15
CA ASP A 49 7.77 8.87 -10.66
C ASP A 49 7.64 9.25 -9.19
N VAL A 50 6.53 9.87 -8.85
CA VAL A 50 6.06 10.05 -7.48
C VAL A 50 5.10 8.92 -7.15
N VAL A 51 5.53 8.04 -6.27
CA VAL A 51 4.79 6.86 -5.85
C VAL A 51 4.26 7.04 -4.44
N VAL A 52 3.00 6.67 -4.23
CA VAL A 52 2.35 6.64 -2.91
C VAL A 52 1.93 5.21 -2.62
N ASP A 53 2.49 4.62 -1.57
CA ASP A 53 2.26 3.24 -1.12
C ASP A 53 1.52 3.26 0.22
N VAL A 54 0.23 2.98 0.21
CA VAL A 54 -0.63 2.88 1.40
C VAL A 54 -0.80 1.42 1.77
N GLY A 55 -0.52 1.09 3.04
CA GLY A 55 -0.38 -0.28 3.49
C GLY A 55 0.99 -0.85 3.07
N ALA A 56 2.05 -0.11 3.41
CA ALA A 56 3.40 -0.44 2.94
C ALA A 56 3.99 -1.69 3.61
N HIS A 57 3.38 -2.17 4.70
CA HIS A 57 3.82 -3.34 5.45
C HIS A 57 5.32 -3.23 5.82
N ILE A 58 6.13 -4.23 5.54
CA ILE A 58 7.58 -4.21 5.77
C ILE A 58 8.38 -3.58 4.60
N GLY A 59 7.70 -2.92 3.65
CA GLY A 59 8.29 -2.17 2.56
C GLY A 59 8.62 -2.98 1.30
N LEU A 60 8.01 -4.14 1.10
CA LEU A 60 8.34 -5.01 -0.03
C LEU A 60 8.06 -4.36 -1.39
N PHE A 61 6.90 -3.69 -1.53
CA PHE A 61 6.56 -2.96 -2.74
C PHE A 61 7.48 -1.75 -2.95
N ALA A 62 7.71 -0.95 -1.90
CA ALA A 62 8.61 0.20 -1.97
C ALA A 62 10.05 -0.18 -2.39
N LEU A 63 10.59 -1.27 -1.84
CA LEU A 63 11.89 -1.82 -2.25
C LEU A 63 11.88 -2.30 -3.71
N TYR A 64 10.80 -2.96 -4.14
CA TYR A 64 10.66 -3.40 -5.53
C TYR A 64 10.67 -2.20 -6.48
N VAL A 65 9.86 -1.18 -6.17
CA VAL A 65 9.75 0.06 -6.95
C VAL A 65 11.07 0.84 -6.98
N SER A 66 11.81 0.86 -5.87
CA SER A 66 13.07 1.62 -5.79
C SER A 66 14.14 1.18 -6.80
N GLN A 67 14.00 0.01 -7.43
CA GLN A 67 14.89 -0.44 -8.50
C GLN A 67 14.67 0.32 -9.81
N PHE A 68 13.50 0.88 -10.01
CA PHE A 68 13.09 1.59 -11.24
C PHE A 68 12.98 3.09 -11.01
N CYS A 69 12.46 3.50 -9.85
CA CYS A 69 12.23 4.89 -9.47
C CYS A 69 13.46 5.46 -8.74
N ASN A 70 14.56 5.73 -9.48
CA ASN A 70 15.83 6.12 -8.87
C ASN A 70 15.89 7.60 -8.49
N ASN A 71 15.25 8.48 -9.25
CA ASN A 71 15.24 9.94 -9.10
C ASN A 71 13.90 10.47 -8.55
N GLY A 72 12.87 9.63 -8.55
CA GLY A 72 11.55 9.96 -8.04
C GLY A 72 11.45 9.86 -6.52
N LYS A 73 10.23 9.85 -6.00
CA LYS A 73 9.94 9.78 -4.58
C LYS A 73 8.92 8.69 -4.28
N ILE A 74 9.15 7.92 -3.22
CA ILE A 74 8.27 6.85 -2.78
C ILE A 74 7.81 7.16 -1.36
N PHE A 75 6.55 7.51 -1.18
CA PHE A 75 5.94 7.82 0.11
C PHE A 75 5.22 6.58 0.63
N CYS A 76 5.65 6.05 1.79
CA CYS A 76 5.14 4.80 2.36
C CYS A 76 4.39 5.07 3.65
N PHE A 77 3.20 4.51 3.78
CA PHE A 77 2.34 4.67 4.95
C PHE A 77 2.02 3.30 5.54
N GLU A 78 2.52 3.06 6.74
CA GLU A 78 2.33 1.80 7.47
C GLU A 78 1.96 2.10 8.93
N PRO A 79 0.72 1.78 9.34
CA PRO A 79 0.25 2.09 10.68
C PRO A 79 0.86 1.22 11.77
N ILE A 80 1.13 -0.05 11.49
CA ILE A 80 1.56 -1.01 12.52
C ILE A 80 3.03 -0.84 12.83
N LYS A 81 3.33 -0.46 14.08
CA LYS A 81 4.69 -0.10 14.51
C LYS A 81 5.73 -1.19 14.25
N LYS A 82 5.36 -2.46 14.42
CA LYS A 82 6.27 -3.60 14.15
C LYS A 82 6.64 -3.67 12.66
N ASN A 83 5.65 -3.54 11.77
CA ASN A 83 5.87 -3.54 10.32
C ASN A 83 6.67 -2.31 9.90
N TYR A 84 6.29 -1.14 10.41
CA TYR A 84 6.99 0.11 10.16
C TYR A 84 8.49 0.05 10.56
N ASN A 85 8.80 -0.53 11.71
CA ASN A 85 10.20 -0.69 12.13
C ASN A 85 10.98 -1.58 11.17
N LEU A 86 10.36 -2.65 10.67
CA LEU A 86 11.01 -3.54 9.70
C LEU A 86 11.13 -2.89 8.32
N LEU A 87 10.17 -2.04 7.92
CA LEU A 87 10.28 -1.16 6.76
C LEU A 87 11.52 -0.24 6.88
N LEU A 88 11.72 0.40 8.04
CA LEU A 88 12.92 1.23 8.29
C LEU A 88 14.21 0.42 8.18
N ASP A 89 14.25 -0.79 8.76
CA ASP A 89 15.40 -1.69 8.66
C ASP A 89 15.70 -2.03 7.19
N ASN A 90 14.67 -2.35 6.41
CA ASN A 90 14.78 -2.69 5.00
C ASN A 90 15.30 -1.53 4.15
N ILE A 91 14.82 -0.30 4.40
CA ILE A 91 15.36 0.90 3.74
C ILE A 91 16.83 1.10 4.10
N SER A 92 17.16 0.99 5.39
CA SER A 92 18.53 1.18 5.90
C SER A 92 19.52 0.17 5.36
N LEU A 93 19.15 -1.11 5.30
CA LEU A 93 19.97 -2.20 4.77
C LEU A 93 20.44 -1.95 3.32
N ASN A 94 19.66 -1.19 2.56
CA ASN A 94 19.90 -0.90 1.14
C ASN A 94 20.40 0.53 0.90
N ASN A 95 20.56 1.36 1.94
CA ASN A 95 20.95 2.76 1.85
C ASN A 95 20.07 3.60 0.90
N ILE A 96 18.77 3.25 0.74
CA ILE A 96 17.83 3.94 -0.15
C ILE A 96 17.47 5.30 0.45
N LYS A 97 17.48 6.36 -0.35
CA LYS A 97 17.30 7.75 0.12
C LYS A 97 16.01 8.41 -0.35
N ASN A 98 15.33 7.82 -1.31
CA ASN A 98 14.11 8.35 -1.93
C ASN A 98 12.83 7.66 -1.46
N ILE A 99 12.90 6.78 -0.45
CA ILE A 99 11.74 6.23 0.25
C ILE A 99 11.51 7.06 1.53
N PHE A 100 10.30 7.58 1.69
CA PHE A 100 9.84 8.41 2.80
C PHE A 100 8.78 7.66 3.60
N PRO A 101 9.15 6.98 4.71
CA PRO A 101 8.24 6.17 5.50
C PRO A 101 7.53 6.99 6.58
N TYR A 102 6.24 6.71 6.79
CA TYR A 102 5.39 7.33 7.81
C TYR A 102 4.64 6.27 8.60
N ASN A 103 4.74 6.33 9.95
CA ASN A 103 3.99 5.44 10.82
C ASN A 103 2.61 6.03 11.15
N ILE A 104 1.74 6.03 10.17
CA ILE A 104 0.34 6.50 10.26
C ILE A 104 -0.57 5.62 9.42
N ALA A 105 -1.85 5.58 9.76
CA ALA A 105 -2.89 5.05 8.89
C ALA A 105 -3.32 6.09 7.86
N VAL A 106 -3.73 5.63 6.68
CA VAL A 106 -4.44 6.49 5.71
C VAL A 106 -5.93 6.15 5.79
N THR A 107 -6.76 7.17 5.93
CA THR A 107 -8.21 7.04 6.07
C THR A 107 -8.93 8.18 5.36
N LYS A 108 -10.27 8.23 5.43
CA LYS A 108 -11.05 9.33 4.84
C LYS A 108 -10.80 10.71 5.48
N LYS A 109 -10.29 10.75 6.72
CA LYS A 109 -10.06 12.00 7.44
C LYS A 109 -8.89 11.91 8.42
N THR A 110 -8.23 13.02 8.65
CA THR A 110 -7.18 13.14 9.67
C THR A 110 -7.80 13.05 11.08
N SER A 111 -7.38 12.04 11.85
CA SER A 111 -7.91 11.76 13.19
C SER A 111 -7.03 10.74 13.93
N ILE A 112 -7.48 10.30 15.10
CA ILE A 112 -7.03 9.05 15.72
C ILE A 112 -8.02 7.96 15.33
N THR A 113 -7.51 6.82 14.89
CA THR A 113 -8.30 5.64 14.49
C THR A 113 -7.87 4.40 15.26
N LYS A 114 -8.76 3.38 15.27
CA LYS A 114 -8.45 2.07 15.84
C LYS A 114 -8.20 1.08 14.74
N ILE A 115 -7.10 0.33 14.86
CA ILE A 115 -6.81 -0.81 13.99
C ILE A 115 -6.86 -2.07 14.85
N PHE A 116 -7.67 -3.03 14.43
CA PHE A 116 -7.79 -4.33 15.07
C PHE A 116 -6.70 -5.26 14.55
N LEU A 117 -5.98 -5.89 15.49
CA LEU A 117 -4.82 -6.69 15.17
C LEU A 117 -5.21 -8.13 14.91
N ASN A 118 -4.70 -8.71 13.82
CA ASN A 118 -4.74 -10.14 13.56
C ASN A 118 -3.50 -10.83 14.13
N GLU A 119 -3.62 -12.11 14.45
CA GLU A 119 -2.55 -12.91 15.08
C GLU A 119 -1.40 -13.21 14.09
N ASP A 120 -1.69 -13.29 12.81
CA ASP A 120 -0.73 -13.60 11.72
C ASP A 120 0.10 -12.41 11.22
N GLU A 121 -0.05 -11.23 11.87
CA GLU A 121 0.67 -10.00 11.55
C GLU A 121 0.40 -9.43 10.12
N SER A 122 -0.57 -10.00 9.40
CA SER A 122 -1.15 -9.46 8.17
C SER A 122 -2.65 -9.26 8.32
N GLY A 123 -3.29 -8.59 7.37
CA GLY A 123 -4.74 -8.39 7.39
C GLY A 123 -5.25 -7.60 8.62
N HIS A 124 -4.42 -6.70 9.18
CA HIS A 124 -4.86 -5.81 10.25
C HIS A 124 -5.87 -4.80 9.73
N SER A 125 -7.09 -4.79 10.26
CA SER A 125 -8.20 -4.05 9.67
C SER A 125 -8.84 -3.07 10.65
N MET A 126 -9.39 -1.98 10.12
CA MET A 126 -10.27 -1.08 10.87
C MET A 126 -11.71 -1.59 10.95
N TYR A 127 -12.08 -2.56 10.13
CA TYR A 127 -13.46 -3.03 9.94
C TYR A 127 -13.72 -4.40 10.57
N ILE A 128 -12.74 -5.29 10.56
CA ILE A 128 -12.86 -6.62 11.19
C ILE A 128 -12.53 -6.49 12.66
N LYS A 129 -13.57 -6.34 13.51
CA LYS A 129 -13.41 -6.12 14.94
C LYS A 129 -12.80 -7.35 15.63
N ASN A 130 -11.70 -7.13 16.34
CA ASN A 130 -11.04 -8.08 17.21
C ASN A 130 -10.93 -7.51 18.64
N LYS A 131 -10.63 -8.34 19.64
CA LYS A 131 -10.43 -7.89 21.03
C LYS A 131 -9.17 -7.03 21.18
N ASN A 132 -8.15 -7.29 20.38
CA ASN A 132 -6.88 -6.56 20.40
C ASN A 132 -6.92 -5.45 19.36
N PHE A 133 -6.71 -4.22 19.77
CA PHE A 133 -6.60 -3.06 18.88
C PHE A 133 -5.50 -2.12 19.35
N VAL A 134 -5.05 -1.28 18.43
CA VAL A 134 -4.16 -0.15 18.71
C VAL A 134 -4.79 1.14 18.23
N GLU A 135 -4.59 2.23 18.98
CA GLU A 135 -4.98 3.57 18.55
C GLU A 135 -3.80 4.21 17.81
N ILE A 136 -4.06 4.71 16.62
CA ILE A 136 -3.04 5.21 15.69
C ILE A 136 -3.50 6.53 15.10
N ASN A 137 -2.56 7.44 14.90
CA ASN A 137 -2.80 8.63 14.11
C ASN A 137 -3.13 8.25 12.67
N SER A 138 -4.16 8.86 12.13
CA SER A 138 -4.52 8.71 10.73
C SER A 138 -4.54 10.06 10.02
N LYS A 139 -4.29 10.02 8.72
CA LYS A 139 -4.38 11.17 7.83
C LYS A 139 -5.24 10.86 6.62
N SER A 140 -5.93 11.88 6.11
CA SER A 140 -6.54 11.76 4.79
C SER A 140 -5.47 11.77 3.70
N LEU A 141 -5.76 11.09 2.58
CA LEU A 141 -4.85 11.12 1.44
C LEU A 141 -4.70 12.55 0.88
N SER A 142 -5.73 13.38 0.99
CA SER A 142 -5.69 14.81 0.62
C SER A 142 -4.67 15.58 1.46
N ASP A 143 -4.68 15.40 2.81
CA ASP A 143 -3.73 16.07 3.70
C ASP A 143 -2.29 15.59 3.44
N ILE A 144 -2.12 14.30 3.16
CA ILE A 144 -0.83 13.73 2.77
C ILE A 144 -0.28 14.42 1.52
N PHE A 145 -1.10 14.63 0.49
CA PHE A 145 -0.68 15.33 -0.73
C PHE A 145 -0.27 16.76 -0.46
N VAL A 146 -1.02 17.47 0.40
CA VAL A 146 -0.71 18.86 0.78
C VAL A 146 0.59 18.93 1.58
N GLU A 147 0.72 18.15 2.66
CA GLU A 147 1.86 18.20 3.58
C GLU A 147 3.18 17.79 2.91
N ASN A 148 3.14 16.84 1.98
CA ASN A 148 4.31 16.38 1.25
C ASN A 148 4.52 17.11 -0.08
N ASN A 149 3.72 18.17 -0.36
CA ASN A 149 3.78 18.94 -1.59
C ASN A 149 3.69 18.07 -2.86
N ILE A 150 2.86 17.01 -2.83
CA ILE A 150 2.63 16.11 -3.95
C ILE A 150 1.70 16.83 -4.94
N LYS A 151 2.28 17.35 -6.02
CA LYS A 151 1.53 18.02 -7.09
C LYS A 151 0.91 17.05 -8.06
N GLU A 152 1.59 15.95 -8.29
CA GLU A 152 1.20 14.84 -9.14
C GLU A 152 1.63 13.52 -8.49
N CYS A 153 0.79 12.49 -8.58
CA CYS A 153 1.07 11.14 -8.12
C CYS A 153 1.02 10.22 -9.33
N ASP A 154 2.19 9.75 -9.76
CA ASP A 154 2.32 8.93 -10.95
C ASP A 154 1.77 7.52 -10.70
N PHE A 155 1.95 7.01 -9.48
CA PHE A 155 1.47 5.70 -9.10
C PHE A 155 0.96 5.69 -7.64
N LEU A 156 -0.30 5.34 -7.44
CA LEU A 156 -0.91 5.12 -6.13
C LEU A 156 -1.18 3.62 -5.92
N LYS A 157 -0.60 3.02 -4.88
CA LYS A 157 -1.00 1.71 -4.36
C LYS A 157 -1.87 1.91 -3.14
N LEU A 158 -3.01 1.24 -3.10
CA LEU A 158 -3.85 1.10 -1.91
C LEU A 158 -4.03 -0.40 -1.61
N ASP A 159 -3.63 -0.79 -0.42
CA ASP A 159 -3.81 -2.12 0.13
C ASP A 159 -3.90 -1.95 1.65
N CYS A 160 -5.09 -1.69 2.15
CA CYS A 160 -5.32 -1.25 3.52
C CYS A 160 -6.56 -1.92 4.17
N GLU A 161 -6.82 -3.16 3.76
CA GLU A 161 -7.71 -4.12 4.44
C GLU A 161 -9.13 -3.57 4.68
N GLY A 162 -9.69 -2.95 3.60
CA GLY A 162 -11.06 -2.46 3.55
C GLY A 162 -11.23 -0.95 3.62
N ALA A 163 -10.17 -0.18 3.90
CA ALA A 163 -10.23 1.29 3.91
C ALA A 163 -10.23 1.93 2.52
N GLU A 164 -9.92 1.19 1.46
CA GLU A 164 -9.74 1.65 0.09
C GLU A 164 -10.95 2.44 -0.42
N TYR A 165 -12.14 1.90 -0.15
CA TYR A 165 -13.41 2.49 -0.60
C TYR A 165 -13.61 3.89 -0.03
N GLU A 166 -13.49 4.04 1.30
CA GLU A 166 -13.69 5.34 1.94
C GLU A 166 -12.56 6.34 1.65
N ILE A 167 -11.34 5.87 1.43
CA ILE A 167 -10.22 6.72 1.04
C ILE A 167 -10.52 7.36 -0.31
N ILE A 168 -10.85 6.56 -1.33
CA ILE A 168 -11.14 7.07 -2.67
C ILE A 168 -12.45 7.88 -2.68
N GLU A 169 -13.48 7.45 -1.94
CA GLU A 169 -14.75 8.20 -1.85
C GLU A 169 -14.53 9.60 -1.26
N SER A 170 -13.64 9.74 -0.29
CA SER A 170 -13.36 11.03 0.37
C SER A 170 -12.53 11.99 -0.48
N LEU A 171 -11.82 11.51 -1.50
CA LEU A 171 -11.03 12.36 -2.37
C LEU A 171 -11.92 13.27 -3.23
N SER A 172 -11.63 14.57 -3.17
CA SER A 172 -12.24 15.55 -4.07
C SER A 172 -11.67 15.43 -5.49
N SER A 173 -12.36 16.06 -6.45
CA SER A 173 -11.90 16.18 -7.84
C SER A 173 -10.47 16.67 -7.96
N ASP A 174 -10.11 17.69 -7.16
CA ASP A 174 -8.80 18.35 -7.21
C ASP A 174 -7.63 17.43 -6.84
N PHE A 175 -7.90 16.36 -6.10
CA PHE A 175 -6.90 15.36 -5.76
C PHE A 175 -6.94 14.16 -6.71
N LEU A 176 -8.13 13.69 -7.11
CA LEU A 176 -8.26 12.59 -8.08
C LEU A 176 -7.61 12.92 -9.42
N VAL A 177 -7.69 14.18 -9.87
CA VAL A 177 -7.05 14.59 -11.12
C VAL A 177 -5.53 14.54 -11.09
N LYS A 178 -4.92 14.58 -9.92
CA LYS A 178 -3.46 14.50 -9.74
C LYS A 178 -2.91 13.07 -9.85
N ILE A 179 -3.76 12.05 -9.78
CA ILE A 179 -3.33 10.65 -9.83
C ILE A 179 -3.38 10.18 -11.27
N LYS A 180 -2.28 9.61 -11.77
CA LYS A 180 -2.19 9.06 -13.14
C LYS A 180 -2.57 7.59 -13.20
N LYS A 181 -1.94 6.78 -12.34
CA LYS A 181 -2.13 5.32 -12.25
C LYS A 181 -2.43 4.93 -10.82
N MET A 182 -3.26 3.92 -10.62
CA MET A 182 -3.49 3.34 -9.31
C MET A 182 -3.73 1.84 -9.39
N VAL A 183 -3.24 1.14 -8.38
CA VAL A 183 -3.58 -0.25 -8.12
C VAL A 183 -4.19 -0.33 -6.72
N ILE A 184 -5.38 -0.87 -6.63
CA ILE A 184 -6.14 -1.00 -5.39
C ILE A 184 -6.39 -2.48 -5.16
N GLU A 185 -5.85 -3.04 -4.09
CA GLU A 185 -6.29 -4.32 -3.59
C GLU A 185 -7.61 -4.09 -2.83
N TYR A 186 -8.72 -4.51 -3.42
CA TYR A 186 -10.03 -4.34 -2.80
C TYR A 186 -10.37 -5.57 -1.96
N HIS A 187 -11.01 -5.32 -0.81
CA HIS A 187 -11.40 -6.35 0.17
C HIS A 187 -12.91 -6.33 0.41
N MET A 188 -13.45 -7.44 0.95
CA MET A 188 -14.86 -7.57 1.38
C MET A 188 -15.90 -7.35 0.27
N ALA A 189 -15.55 -7.60 -0.99
CA ALA A 189 -16.44 -7.36 -2.13
C ALA A 189 -17.64 -8.33 -2.18
N ASP A 190 -17.53 -9.50 -1.58
CA ASP A 190 -18.62 -10.48 -1.47
C ASP A 190 -19.76 -9.99 -0.57
N ASN A 191 -19.41 -9.33 0.54
CA ASN A 191 -20.38 -8.80 1.51
C ASN A 191 -20.92 -7.42 1.12
N ASN A 192 -20.18 -6.66 0.32
CA ASN A 192 -20.50 -5.27 -0.03
C ASN A 192 -20.18 -4.98 -1.52
N PRO A 193 -20.76 -5.70 -2.49
CA PRO A 193 -20.43 -5.55 -3.90
C PRO A 193 -20.72 -4.13 -4.42
N GLU A 194 -21.69 -3.44 -3.81
CA GLU A 194 -22.03 -2.07 -4.16
C GLU A 194 -20.92 -1.06 -3.85
N LEU A 195 -20.01 -1.38 -2.93
CA LEU A 195 -18.84 -0.51 -2.64
C LEU A 195 -17.85 -0.55 -3.81
N LEU A 196 -17.58 -1.74 -4.35
CA LEU A 196 -16.72 -1.90 -5.52
C LEU A 196 -17.32 -1.24 -6.76
N GLU A 197 -18.64 -1.39 -6.99
CA GLU A 197 -19.33 -0.73 -8.08
C GLU A 197 -19.26 0.80 -7.98
N LYS A 198 -19.48 1.37 -6.79
CA LYS A 198 -19.36 2.82 -6.55
C LYS A 198 -17.93 3.32 -6.77
N LEU A 199 -16.94 2.56 -6.30
CA LEU A 199 -15.51 2.87 -6.50
C LEU A 199 -15.20 2.94 -8.00
N ILE A 200 -15.58 1.92 -8.77
CA ILE A 200 -15.40 1.88 -10.23
C ILE A 200 -16.12 3.04 -10.92
N ALA A 201 -17.35 3.31 -10.54
CA ALA A 201 -18.15 4.40 -11.13
C ALA A 201 -17.49 5.76 -10.87
N LYS A 202 -17.02 6.01 -9.64
CA LYS A 202 -16.30 7.24 -9.29
C LYS A 202 -15.03 7.40 -10.13
N LEU A 203 -14.20 6.38 -10.23
CA LEU A 203 -12.96 6.46 -11.00
C LEU A 203 -13.23 6.72 -12.50
N LYS A 204 -14.22 6.06 -13.09
CA LYS A 204 -14.64 6.30 -14.47
C LYS A 204 -15.13 7.73 -14.69
N GLN A 205 -15.85 8.32 -13.73
CA GLN A 205 -16.29 9.72 -13.77
C GLN A 205 -15.10 10.70 -13.86
N PHE A 206 -13.94 10.33 -13.31
CA PHE A 206 -12.70 11.10 -13.38
C PHE A 206 -11.72 10.64 -14.46
N SER A 207 -12.29 10.03 -15.54
CA SER A 207 -11.57 9.62 -16.75
C SER A 207 -10.53 8.51 -16.55
N PHE A 208 -10.65 7.71 -15.49
CA PHE A 208 -9.85 6.51 -15.38
C PHE A 208 -10.45 5.39 -16.27
N SER A 209 -9.59 4.76 -17.06
CA SER A 209 -9.84 3.43 -17.60
C SER A 209 -9.62 2.42 -16.47
N VAL A 210 -10.66 1.67 -16.12
CA VAL A 210 -10.65 0.80 -14.94
C VAL A 210 -10.98 -0.63 -15.36
N TYR A 211 -10.20 -1.59 -14.86
CA TYR A 211 -10.53 -3.01 -14.90
C TYR A 211 -10.19 -3.71 -13.57
N THR A 212 -10.80 -4.84 -13.33
CA THR A 212 -10.60 -5.65 -12.13
C THR A 212 -10.03 -7.02 -12.47
N ARG A 213 -9.16 -7.52 -11.56
CA ARG A 213 -8.62 -8.88 -11.58
C ARG A 213 -8.98 -9.54 -10.24
N PRO A 214 -10.11 -10.28 -10.16
CA PRO A 214 -10.48 -10.98 -8.95
C PRO A 214 -9.43 -12.05 -8.60
N LEU A 215 -9.12 -12.18 -7.31
CA LEU A 215 -8.33 -13.29 -6.75
C LEU A 215 -9.24 -14.34 -6.11
N PHE A 216 -10.17 -13.86 -5.29
CA PHE A 216 -11.20 -14.64 -4.61
C PHE A 216 -12.54 -13.92 -4.74
N THR A 217 -13.57 -14.44 -4.10
CA THR A 217 -14.92 -13.84 -4.14
C THR A 217 -14.97 -12.47 -3.45
N ASP A 218 -14.12 -12.25 -2.46
CA ASP A 218 -14.09 -11.10 -1.57
C ASP A 218 -12.89 -10.16 -1.81
N ILE A 219 -11.83 -10.63 -2.47
CA ILE A 219 -10.57 -9.90 -2.68
C ILE A 219 -10.16 -9.92 -4.16
N GLY A 220 -9.55 -8.85 -4.62
CA GLY A 220 -8.95 -8.75 -5.93
C GLY A 220 -8.26 -7.40 -6.16
N PHE A 221 -7.75 -7.23 -7.36
CA PHE A 221 -7.09 -5.98 -7.77
C PHE A 221 -7.96 -5.16 -8.70
N LEU A 222 -8.00 -3.88 -8.47
CA LEU A 222 -8.54 -2.88 -9.38
C LEU A 222 -7.38 -2.05 -9.91
N PHE A 223 -7.28 -1.98 -11.22
CA PHE A 223 -6.30 -1.20 -11.95
C PHE A 223 -6.98 -0.01 -12.62
N GLY A 224 -6.52 1.20 -12.32
CA GLY A 224 -7.04 2.44 -12.87
C GLY A 224 -5.94 3.29 -13.49
N ARG A 225 -6.12 3.77 -14.73
CA ARG A 225 -5.19 4.70 -15.38
C ARG A 225 -5.94 5.74 -16.21
N LYS A 226 -5.35 6.91 -16.33
CA LYS A 226 -5.78 7.96 -17.27
C LYS A 226 -5.15 7.81 -18.62
#